data_b2dd43b7d12a8f8593944b183f0e4ee5
#
_entry.id   b2dd43b7d12a8f8593944b183f0e4ee5
#
_cell.length_a   1.000
_cell.length_b   1.000
_cell.length_c   1.000
_cell.angle_alpha   90.00
_cell.angle_beta   90.00
_cell.angle_gamma   90.00
#
_symmetry.space_group_name_H-M   'P 1'
#
loop_
_entity.id
_entity.type
_entity.pdbx_description
1 polymer ?
#
loop_
_entity_poly.entity_id
_entity_poly.type
_entity_poly.pdbx_seq_one_letter_code
_entity_poly.pdbx_strand_id
1 'polypeptide(L)'
;ATLPNLLLTWATTTSPPLITPGEGDLELTPEILAAFTQTLASHQISLTFLSGSWSPALADLIPASAPDMGMLILGAETIYSPAATEAFVEILIVLLRRVKMAKAMVGAKNYYFGVGGSVDGLKIACAAKGAVAYEIENHGVPGLEAGVGRSLVEVQMF
;
A
#
# COMPACT_ATOMS: atom_id res chain seq x y z
N ALA A 1 -4.02 13.17 3.00
CA ALA A 1 -4.62 12.15 3.90
C ALA A 1 -3.58 11.18 4.49
N THR A 2 -2.45 10.90 3.85
CA THR A 2 -1.50 9.87 4.31
C THR A 2 -0.74 10.27 5.59
N LEU A 3 -0.18 11.48 5.65
CA LEU A 3 0.59 11.92 6.82
C LEU A 3 -0.20 11.93 8.13
N PRO A 4 -1.45 12.43 8.19
CA PRO A 4 -2.27 12.32 9.39
C PRO A 4 -2.44 10.87 9.88
N ASN A 5 -2.67 9.93 8.98
CA ASN A 5 -2.81 8.52 9.36
C ASN A 5 -1.50 7.93 9.92
N LEU A 6 -0.34 8.31 9.37
CA LEU A 6 0.95 7.89 9.90
C LEU A 6 1.20 8.47 11.29
N LEU A 7 0.87 9.74 11.52
CA LEU A 7 0.96 10.38 12.85
C LEU A 7 0.06 9.68 13.87
N LEU A 8 -1.20 9.41 13.51
CA LEU A 8 -2.13 8.71 14.38
C LEU A 8 -1.63 7.29 14.70
N THR A 9 -1.16 6.55 13.68
CA THR A 9 -0.60 5.22 13.89
C THR A 9 0.61 5.28 14.82
N TRP A 10 1.54 6.21 14.60
CA TRP A 10 2.68 6.39 15.49
C TRP A 10 2.23 6.72 16.93
N ALA A 11 1.27 7.61 17.11
CA ALA A 11 0.78 8.02 18.42
C ALA A 11 0.18 6.86 19.23
N THR A 12 -0.39 5.84 18.57
CA THR A 12 -0.89 4.63 19.24
C THR A 12 0.23 3.66 19.64
N THR A 13 1.42 3.77 19.03
CA THR A 13 2.57 2.87 19.27
C THR A 13 3.58 3.43 20.28
N THR A 14 3.42 4.68 20.72
CA THR A 14 4.28 5.27 21.77
C THR A 14 4.08 4.58 23.13
N SER A 15 5.05 4.72 24.02
CA SER A 15 4.95 4.15 25.38
C SER A 15 5.18 5.24 26.43
N PRO A 16 4.13 5.69 27.17
CA PRO A 16 2.72 5.28 27.02
C PRO A 16 2.11 5.79 25.68
N PRO A 17 1.02 5.16 25.19
CA PRO A 17 0.32 5.64 24.00
C PRO A 17 -0.21 7.07 24.21
N LEU A 18 -0.04 7.92 23.19
CA LEU A 18 -0.57 9.29 23.21
C LEU A 18 -2.08 9.35 22.95
N ILE A 19 -2.58 8.36 22.22
CA ILE A 19 -4.02 8.19 21.97
C ILE A 19 -4.38 6.70 22.00
N THR A 20 -5.65 6.41 22.33
CA THR A 20 -6.23 5.07 22.20
C THR A 20 -6.78 4.87 20.79
N PRO A 21 -6.55 3.72 20.12
CA PRO A 21 -7.13 3.46 18.81
C PRO A 21 -8.65 3.62 18.81
N GLY A 22 -9.15 4.48 17.93
CA GLY A 22 -10.59 4.74 17.77
C GLY A 22 -11.21 5.74 18.78
N GLU A 23 -10.42 6.29 19.70
CA GLU A 23 -10.89 7.26 20.69
C GLU A 23 -9.95 8.48 20.77
N GLY A 24 -10.56 9.65 20.86
CA GLY A 24 -9.87 10.91 21.10
C GLY A 24 -9.26 11.56 19.87
N ASP A 25 -8.76 12.77 20.09
CA ASP A 25 -8.06 13.60 19.11
C ASP A 25 -6.59 13.75 19.49
N LEU A 26 -5.71 13.77 18.50
CA LEU A 26 -4.30 14.10 18.69
C LEU A 26 -4.10 15.59 18.42
N GLU A 27 -3.80 16.36 19.46
CA GLU A 27 -3.39 17.75 19.28
C GLU A 27 -1.98 17.81 18.69
N LEU A 28 -1.85 18.47 17.53
CA LEU A 28 -0.57 18.62 16.85
C LEU A 28 0.21 19.81 17.42
N THR A 29 0.96 19.56 18.47
CA THR A 29 1.89 20.56 19.02
C THR A 29 3.29 20.43 18.38
N PRO A 30 4.14 21.48 18.45
CA PRO A 30 5.53 21.40 18.00
C PRO A 30 6.30 20.23 18.65
N GLU A 31 6.04 19.93 19.91
CA GLU A 31 6.68 18.85 20.68
C GLU A 31 6.28 17.47 20.12
N ILE A 32 5.00 17.26 19.79
CA ILE A 32 4.50 16.03 19.16
C ILE A 32 5.16 15.82 17.79
N LEU A 33 5.23 16.87 16.97
CA LEU A 33 5.88 16.80 15.66
C LEU A 33 7.39 16.53 15.76
N ALA A 34 8.06 17.14 16.73
CA ALA A 34 9.47 16.90 17.00
C ALA A 34 9.70 15.45 17.46
N ALA A 35 8.87 14.92 18.36
CA ALA A 35 8.96 13.55 18.85
C ALA A 35 8.72 12.53 17.71
N PHE A 36 7.73 12.77 16.86
CA PHE A 36 7.50 11.95 15.67
C PHE A 36 8.73 11.94 14.75
N THR A 37 9.27 13.10 14.42
CA THR A 37 10.44 13.24 13.55
C THR A 37 11.67 12.55 14.15
N GLN A 38 11.88 12.70 15.47
CA GLN A 38 12.97 12.04 16.17
C GLN A 38 12.81 10.51 16.17
N THR A 39 11.58 10.00 16.33
CA THR A 39 11.31 8.57 16.24
C THR A 39 11.65 8.04 14.85
N LEU A 40 11.23 8.70 13.79
CA LEU A 40 11.56 8.31 12.41
C LEU A 40 13.09 8.27 12.22
N ALA A 41 13.79 9.30 12.66
CA ALA A 41 15.25 9.39 12.53
C ALA A 41 15.97 8.28 13.31
N SER A 42 15.54 7.98 14.54
CA SER A 42 16.14 6.93 15.38
C SER A 42 15.98 5.52 14.80
N HIS A 43 14.90 5.30 14.04
CA HIS A 43 14.64 4.05 13.33
C HIS A 43 15.11 4.06 11.87
N GLN A 44 15.82 5.10 11.44
CA GLN A 44 16.30 5.28 10.07
C GLN A 44 15.16 5.23 9.02
N ILE A 45 13.99 5.74 9.39
CA ILE A 45 12.81 5.83 8.51
C ILE A 45 12.80 7.18 7.82
N SER A 46 12.72 7.18 6.49
CA SER A 46 12.52 8.36 5.66
C SER A 46 11.14 8.30 5.00
N LEU A 47 10.38 9.40 5.06
CA LEU A 47 9.07 9.50 4.43
C LEU A 47 9.18 10.41 3.20
N THR A 48 8.72 9.89 2.06
CA THR A 48 8.58 10.66 0.81
C THR A 48 7.14 10.60 0.34
N PHE A 49 6.54 11.75 0.09
CA PHE A 49 5.15 11.85 -0.38
C PHE A 49 5.15 12.25 -1.86
N LEU A 50 4.52 11.41 -2.68
CA LEU A 50 4.37 11.63 -4.11
C LEU A 50 2.88 11.65 -4.46
N SER A 51 2.50 12.47 -5.42
CA SER A 51 1.16 12.52 -5.97
C SER A 51 1.20 12.61 -7.48
N GLY A 52 0.28 11.92 -8.15
CA GLY A 52 0.20 11.89 -9.61
C GLY A 52 -0.68 10.75 -10.09
N SER A 53 -0.91 10.70 -11.39
CA SER A 53 -1.55 9.55 -12.03
C SER A 53 -0.59 8.35 -12.06
N TRP A 54 -1.13 7.14 -11.96
CA TRP A 54 -0.36 5.92 -12.16
C TRP A 54 0.28 5.94 -13.54
N SER A 55 1.59 6.03 -13.60
CA SER A 55 2.34 6.11 -14.85
C SER A 55 3.81 5.75 -14.63
N PRO A 56 4.55 5.37 -15.67
CA PRO A 56 6.01 5.21 -15.57
C PRO A 56 6.72 6.45 -15.04
N ALA A 57 6.27 7.65 -15.41
CA ALA A 57 6.83 8.91 -14.92
C ALA A 57 6.66 9.09 -13.40
N LEU A 58 5.54 8.64 -12.82
CA LEU A 58 5.37 8.62 -11.36
C LEU A 58 6.34 7.60 -10.72
N ALA A 59 6.55 6.45 -11.37
CA ALA A 59 7.50 5.47 -10.87
C ALA A 59 8.94 6.04 -10.80
N ASP A 60 9.32 6.89 -11.76
CA ASP A 60 10.66 7.49 -11.79
C ASP A 60 10.93 8.46 -10.64
N LEU A 61 9.88 8.99 -10.02
CA LEU A 61 9.97 9.82 -8.82
C LEU A 61 10.18 9.01 -7.54
N ILE A 62 9.92 7.70 -7.58
CA ILE A 62 10.09 6.84 -6.41
C ILE A 62 11.59 6.54 -6.23
N PRO A 63 12.17 6.87 -5.05
CA PRO A 63 13.57 6.61 -4.79
C PRO A 63 13.95 5.15 -5.03
N ALA A 64 15.13 4.91 -5.58
CA ALA A 64 15.67 3.57 -5.70
C ALA A 64 15.98 2.99 -4.32
N SER A 65 15.64 1.73 -4.10
CA SER A 65 16.08 0.98 -2.92
C SER A 65 17.57 0.69 -3.01
N ALA A 66 18.25 0.57 -1.87
CA ALA A 66 19.60 0.04 -1.84
C ALA A 66 19.61 -1.39 -2.42
N PRO A 67 20.71 -1.83 -3.08
CA PRO A 67 20.73 -3.10 -3.82
C PRO A 67 20.43 -4.35 -2.99
N ASP A 68 20.67 -4.31 -1.70
CA ASP A 68 20.46 -5.37 -0.71
C ASP A 68 19.15 -5.24 0.08
N MET A 69 18.38 -4.19 -0.20
CA MET A 69 17.07 -3.96 0.44
C MET A 69 15.95 -4.52 -0.42
N GLY A 70 14.97 -5.17 0.23
CA GLY A 70 13.74 -5.56 -0.41
C GLY A 70 12.79 -4.38 -0.66
N MET A 71 11.76 -4.60 -1.47
CA MET A 71 10.68 -3.63 -1.69
C MET A 71 9.34 -4.28 -1.39
N LEU A 72 8.55 -3.65 -0.52
CA LEU A 72 7.17 -4.00 -0.28
C LEU A 72 6.27 -2.88 -0.80
N ILE A 73 5.37 -3.22 -1.73
CA ILE A 73 4.39 -2.30 -2.28
C ILE A 73 3.04 -2.64 -1.67
N LEU A 74 2.35 -1.66 -1.11
CA LEU A 74 1.01 -1.83 -0.55
C LEU A 74 0.00 -1.04 -1.40
N GLY A 75 -0.95 -1.74 -2.00
CA GLY A 75 -2.07 -1.17 -2.76
C GLY A 75 -3.39 -1.42 -2.02
N ALA A 76 -4.20 -0.38 -1.85
CA ALA A 76 -5.52 -0.51 -1.26
C ALA A 76 -6.57 0.15 -2.15
N GLU A 77 -7.58 -0.62 -2.58
CA GLU A 77 -8.69 -0.16 -3.43
C GLU A 77 -8.22 0.49 -4.76
N THR A 78 -7.10 0.02 -5.32
CA THR A 78 -6.47 0.59 -6.54
C THR A 78 -7.04 0.05 -7.85
N ILE A 79 -7.78 -1.07 -7.81
CA ILE A 79 -8.25 -1.83 -8.98
C ILE A 79 -9.75 -1.70 -9.24
N TYR A 80 -10.33 -0.54 -8.94
CA TYR A 80 -11.77 -0.32 -8.96
C TYR A 80 -12.41 -0.31 -10.36
N SER A 81 -11.61 -0.15 -11.43
CA SER A 81 -12.07 -0.25 -12.83
C SER A 81 -11.01 -0.90 -13.69
N PRO A 82 -11.36 -1.43 -14.89
CA PRO A 82 -10.37 -2.01 -15.81
C PRO A 82 -9.23 -1.04 -16.16
N ALA A 83 -9.54 0.21 -16.46
CA ALA A 83 -8.52 1.23 -16.77
C ALA A 83 -7.62 1.54 -15.58
N ALA A 84 -8.20 1.65 -14.38
CA ALA A 84 -7.42 1.84 -13.15
C ALA A 84 -6.52 0.64 -12.85
N THR A 85 -7.03 -0.58 -13.08
CA THR A 85 -6.27 -1.83 -12.92
C THR A 85 -5.08 -1.86 -13.87
N GLU A 86 -5.29 -1.53 -15.14
CA GLU A 86 -4.21 -1.52 -16.14
C GLU A 86 -3.12 -0.50 -15.80
N ALA A 87 -3.50 0.74 -15.50
CA ALA A 87 -2.56 1.79 -15.12
C ALA A 87 -1.79 1.45 -13.82
N PHE A 88 -2.49 0.87 -12.83
CA PHE A 88 -1.86 0.42 -11.59
C PHE A 88 -0.87 -0.73 -11.84
N VAL A 89 -1.25 -1.73 -12.64
CA VAL A 89 -0.37 -2.86 -12.96
C VAL A 89 0.86 -2.39 -13.75
N GLU A 90 0.74 -1.40 -14.63
CA GLU A 90 1.90 -0.84 -15.34
C GLU A 90 2.97 -0.31 -14.40
N ILE A 91 2.58 0.57 -13.48
CA ILE A 91 3.55 1.10 -12.50
C ILE A 91 4.05 0.01 -11.56
N LEU A 92 3.18 -0.90 -11.14
CA LEU A 92 3.51 -2.01 -10.25
C LEU A 92 4.63 -2.88 -10.86
N ILE A 93 4.49 -3.27 -12.12
CA ILE A 93 5.49 -4.09 -12.83
C ILE A 93 6.83 -3.36 -12.96
N VAL A 94 6.81 -2.06 -13.26
CA VAL A 94 8.03 -1.24 -13.30
C VAL A 94 8.76 -1.28 -11.96
N LEU A 95 8.02 -1.14 -10.86
CA LEU A 95 8.60 -1.14 -9.52
C LEU A 95 9.10 -2.53 -9.09
N LEU A 96 8.32 -3.57 -9.34
CA LEU A 96 8.70 -4.95 -9.01
C LEU A 96 9.97 -5.41 -9.75
N ARG A 97 10.23 -4.90 -10.96
CA ARG A 97 11.45 -5.20 -11.72
C ARG A 97 12.70 -4.48 -11.23
N ARG A 98 12.54 -3.41 -10.42
CA ARG A 98 13.70 -2.65 -9.90
C ARG A 98 14.49 -3.39 -8.83
N VAL A 99 13.83 -4.28 -8.08
CA VAL A 99 14.42 -4.94 -6.92
C VAL A 99 14.11 -6.44 -6.97
N LYS A 100 15.14 -7.26 -6.87
CA LYS A 100 15.03 -8.73 -6.96
C LYS A 100 14.08 -9.32 -5.88
N MET A 101 14.05 -8.74 -4.70
CA MET A 101 13.18 -9.16 -3.59
C MET A 101 12.00 -8.17 -3.41
N ALA A 102 11.36 -7.80 -4.52
CA ALA A 102 10.18 -6.96 -4.49
C ALA A 102 8.90 -7.81 -4.53
N LYS A 103 7.92 -7.41 -3.72
CA LYS A 103 6.57 -7.95 -3.77
C LYS A 103 5.54 -6.88 -3.49
N ALA A 104 4.32 -7.10 -3.96
CA ALA A 104 3.21 -6.23 -3.66
C ALA A 104 2.09 -6.99 -2.95
N MET A 105 1.39 -6.29 -2.07
CA MET A 105 0.17 -6.73 -1.41
C MET A 105 -0.95 -5.78 -1.82
N VAL A 106 -1.98 -6.30 -2.46
CA VAL A 106 -3.11 -5.53 -2.96
C VAL A 106 -4.39 -5.95 -2.24
N GLY A 107 -4.90 -5.06 -1.39
CA GLY A 107 -6.21 -5.23 -0.75
C GLY A 107 -7.30 -4.61 -1.62
N ALA A 108 -8.30 -5.41 -2.01
CA ALA A 108 -9.37 -4.96 -2.89
C ALA A 108 -10.67 -5.74 -2.67
N LYS A 109 -11.78 -5.17 -3.12
CA LYS A 109 -13.02 -5.93 -3.27
C LYS A 109 -12.84 -6.99 -4.36
N ASN A 110 -13.46 -8.16 -4.17
CA ASN A 110 -13.45 -9.20 -5.19
C ASN A 110 -14.03 -8.70 -6.51
N TYR A 111 -15.03 -7.81 -6.41
CA TYR A 111 -15.69 -7.20 -7.55
C TYR A 111 -16.19 -5.79 -7.25
N TYR A 112 -15.99 -4.86 -8.19
CA TYR A 112 -16.48 -3.48 -8.11
C TYR A 112 -17.68 -3.29 -9.01
N PHE A 113 -18.89 -3.44 -8.47
CA PHE A 113 -20.13 -3.29 -9.22
C PHE A 113 -20.27 -1.89 -9.84
N GLY A 114 -20.75 -1.85 -11.07
CA GLY A 114 -20.98 -0.61 -11.83
C GLY A 114 -19.74 -0.01 -12.49
N VAL A 115 -18.52 -0.36 -12.03
CA VAL A 115 -17.26 0.15 -12.62
C VAL A 115 -16.35 -0.93 -13.18
N GLY A 116 -16.61 -2.21 -12.86
CA GLY A 116 -16.05 -3.38 -13.54
C GLY A 116 -14.64 -3.81 -13.15
N GLY A 117 -14.05 -3.22 -12.12
CA GLY A 117 -12.81 -3.72 -11.54
C GLY A 117 -13.01 -5.02 -10.78
N SER A 118 -11.99 -5.88 -10.70
CA SER A 118 -12.04 -7.14 -9.98
C SER A 118 -10.66 -7.71 -9.69
N VAL A 119 -10.61 -8.61 -8.70
CA VAL A 119 -9.40 -9.37 -8.38
C VAL A 119 -8.97 -10.26 -9.56
N ASP A 120 -9.92 -10.87 -10.28
CA ASP A 120 -9.61 -11.65 -11.47
C ASP A 120 -9.02 -10.78 -12.59
N GLY A 121 -9.54 -9.55 -12.77
CA GLY A 121 -8.97 -8.60 -13.71
C GLY A 121 -7.53 -8.23 -13.36
N LEU A 122 -7.21 -8.07 -12.08
CA LEU A 122 -5.84 -7.86 -11.61
C LEU A 122 -4.94 -9.05 -11.96
N LYS A 123 -5.37 -10.28 -11.68
CA LYS A 123 -4.60 -11.50 -11.99
C LYS A 123 -4.29 -11.62 -13.48
N ILE A 124 -5.30 -11.37 -14.33
CA ILE A 124 -5.15 -11.41 -15.80
C ILE A 124 -4.15 -10.33 -16.25
N ALA A 125 -4.27 -9.10 -15.77
CA ALA A 125 -3.39 -8.00 -16.14
C ALA A 125 -1.94 -8.24 -15.70
N CYS A 126 -1.73 -8.80 -14.50
CA CYS A 126 -0.41 -9.19 -14.00
C CYS A 126 0.22 -10.29 -14.85
N ALA A 127 -0.54 -11.35 -15.15
CA ALA A 127 -0.07 -12.47 -15.97
C ALA A 127 0.34 -12.02 -17.37
N ALA A 128 -0.41 -11.12 -18.00
CA ALA A 128 -0.08 -10.54 -19.31
C ALA A 128 1.26 -9.77 -19.32
N LYS A 129 1.75 -9.34 -18.16
CA LYS A 129 3.02 -8.59 -18.01
C LYS A 129 4.13 -9.42 -17.34
N GLY A 130 3.94 -10.73 -17.19
CA GLY A 130 4.94 -11.65 -16.65
C GLY A 130 5.08 -11.63 -15.13
N ALA A 131 3.99 -11.33 -14.42
CA ALA A 131 3.92 -11.43 -12.97
C ALA A 131 2.88 -12.47 -12.54
N VAL A 132 3.08 -13.02 -11.35
CA VAL A 132 2.10 -13.89 -10.69
C VAL A 132 1.33 -13.07 -9.66
N ALA A 133 0.02 -13.23 -9.65
CA ALA A 133 -0.87 -12.68 -8.64
C ALA A 133 -1.72 -13.81 -8.04
N TYR A 134 -1.66 -14.01 -6.74
CA TYR A 134 -2.42 -15.03 -6.04
C TYR A 134 -3.04 -14.48 -4.76
N GLU A 135 -4.24 -14.98 -4.46
CA GLU A 135 -4.91 -14.60 -3.23
C GLU A 135 -4.25 -15.27 -2.03
N ILE A 136 -4.07 -14.48 -0.98
CA ILE A 136 -3.60 -14.99 0.30
C ILE A 136 -4.82 -15.38 1.11
N GLU A 137 -4.81 -16.60 1.64
CA GLU A 137 -5.84 -17.05 2.58
C GLU A 137 -5.78 -16.20 3.86
N ASN A 138 -6.87 -15.52 4.15
CA ASN A 138 -7.03 -14.67 5.34
C ASN A 138 -8.11 -15.25 6.24
N HIS A 139 -7.75 -16.22 7.05
CA HIS A 139 -8.66 -16.76 8.05
C HIS A 139 -8.78 -15.81 9.24
N GLY A 140 -10.00 -15.33 9.48
CA GLY A 140 -10.34 -14.60 10.72
C GLY A 140 -10.00 -13.11 10.77
N VAL A 141 -9.75 -12.45 9.63
CA VAL A 141 -9.65 -10.98 9.62
C VAL A 141 -11.07 -10.39 9.56
N PRO A 142 -11.52 -9.68 10.63
CA PRO A 142 -12.86 -9.10 10.64
C PRO A 142 -13.10 -8.17 9.45
N GLY A 143 -14.28 -8.29 8.80
CA GLY A 143 -14.72 -7.39 7.75
C GLY A 143 -14.27 -7.76 6.33
N LEU A 144 -13.43 -8.78 6.13
CA LEU A 144 -13.08 -9.24 4.78
C LEU A 144 -14.23 -9.97 4.08
N GLU A 145 -15.08 -10.65 4.85
CA GLU A 145 -16.19 -11.46 4.31
C GLU A 145 -17.51 -10.68 4.22
N ALA A 146 -17.58 -9.47 4.77
CA ALA A 146 -18.80 -8.68 4.77
C ALA A 146 -19.11 -8.06 3.40
N GLY A 147 -20.35 -8.21 2.94
CA GLY A 147 -20.81 -7.64 1.67
C GLY A 147 -20.21 -8.30 0.44
N VAL A 148 -19.53 -7.54 -0.40
CA VAL A 148 -18.93 -8.03 -1.67
C VAL A 148 -17.73 -8.95 -1.48
N GLY A 149 -17.27 -9.10 -0.24
CA GLY A 149 -16.00 -9.77 0.06
C GLY A 149 -14.77 -8.96 -0.39
N ARG A 150 -13.69 -9.14 0.34
CA ARG A 150 -12.39 -8.55 0.00
C ARG A 150 -11.33 -9.64 -0.02
N SER A 151 -10.39 -9.49 -0.95
CA SER A 151 -9.21 -10.34 -1.00
C SER A 151 -7.94 -9.52 -0.76
N LEU A 152 -6.96 -10.18 -0.20
CA LEU A 152 -5.58 -9.73 -0.21
C LEU A 152 -4.84 -10.56 -1.28
N VAL A 153 -4.24 -9.86 -2.24
CA VAL A 153 -3.54 -10.48 -3.36
C VAL A 153 -2.05 -10.15 -3.27
N GLU A 154 -1.22 -11.17 -3.25
CA GLU A 154 0.22 -11.00 -3.40
C GLU A 154 0.59 -11.03 -4.88
N VAL A 155 1.45 -10.10 -5.30
CA VAL A 155 1.97 -10.01 -6.67
C VAL A 155 3.50 -10.02 -6.65
N GLN A 156 4.09 -10.89 -7.49
CA GLN A 156 5.54 -11.04 -7.65
C GLN A 156 5.90 -11.18 -9.14
N MET A 157 7.13 -10.83 -9.50
CA MET A 157 7.70 -11.22 -10.79
C MET A 157 8.09 -12.70 -10.78
N PHE A 158 8.03 -13.34 -11.98
CA PHE A 158 8.58 -14.69 -12.17
C PHE A 158 10.10 -14.69 -12.04
#